data_144d2fa80594a4867feaaa87cf359aa4
#
_entry.id   144d2fa80594a4867feaaa87cf359aa4
#
_cell.length_a   1.000
_cell.length_b   1.000
_cell.length_c   1.000
_cell.angle_alpha   90.00
_cell.angle_beta   90.00
_cell.angle_gamma   90.00
#
_symmetry.space_group_name_H-M   'P 1'
#
loop_
_entity.id
_entity.type
_entity.pdbx_description
1 polymer ?
#
loop_
_entity_poly.entity_id
_entity_poly.type
_entity_poly.pdbx_seq_one_letter_code
_entity_poly.pdbx_strand_id
1 'polypeptide(L)'
;HDRKKTIFGPNVIFDGERCIKCTRCVRFCQEITKTNELAVVNRGDHSTISLFDGAMLDNPLSANVVDICPVGALTDRDFRFKVRVWYLEKTPSICPGCSTGCNISVEAYQNKIARFKPRVNEAVNSHWICDEGRYCFHDLAGGERLTTPMIRQEGGLVPTTWEQALQAVYSGLSSTKPLAAILSGRNTNEEAFLFAKLIKNFAPEAALEVFCQERELSETQKIIMSPDRSPNFRGARDMGVSSNGGCATLLDELAAGNFSSAFVVGEDLVGSDERLRAALQKLSFLVVQDTRMSETAKLAHVVLPAAHFGEKEGTYTNRKGRVQKLNAAVIPPDGARQDSEIFMQLLEAAGEAVAYASPSEIFAAIAREVTAYQGLDYGSIGEQGAELTSGGGGAS
;
A
#
# COMPACT_ATOMS: atom_id res chain seq x y z
N HIS A 1 36.76 -12.85 22.81
CA HIS A 1 36.03 -13.07 21.53
C HIS A 1 34.65 -12.46 21.67
N ASP A 2 34.35 -11.45 20.84
CA ASP A 2 33.02 -10.86 20.76
C ASP A 2 32.02 -11.93 20.31
N ARG A 3 30.80 -11.89 20.85
CA ARG A 3 29.79 -12.89 20.54
C ARG A 3 29.38 -12.77 19.05
N LYS A 4 29.54 -13.88 18.32
CA LYS A 4 28.90 -14.04 17.01
C LYS A 4 27.40 -14.20 17.21
N LYS A 5 26.59 -13.47 16.42
CA LYS A 5 25.15 -13.67 16.32
C LYS A 5 24.41 -13.43 17.65
N THR A 6 24.39 -12.19 18.09
CA THR A 6 23.54 -11.72 19.19
C THR A 6 22.25 -11.14 18.62
N ILE A 7 21.09 -11.56 19.11
CA ILE A 7 19.79 -11.00 18.74
C ILE A 7 19.66 -9.68 19.50
N PHE A 8 19.59 -8.56 18.78
CA PHE A 8 19.38 -7.24 19.38
C PHE A 8 17.90 -6.88 19.48
N GLY A 9 17.07 -7.46 18.63
CA GLY A 9 15.63 -7.20 18.61
C GLY A 9 14.90 -8.10 17.62
N PRO A 10 13.63 -7.84 17.38
CA PRO A 10 12.83 -8.66 16.47
C PRO A 10 13.40 -8.64 15.04
N ASN A 11 13.99 -7.51 14.62
CA ASN A 11 14.43 -7.27 13.25
C ASN A 11 15.95 -7.33 13.05
N VAL A 12 16.78 -7.23 14.11
CA VAL A 12 18.21 -6.98 14.00
C VAL A 12 19.04 -8.04 14.70
N ILE A 13 20.05 -8.55 13.97
CA ILE A 13 21.08 -9.45 14.50
C ILE A 13 22.42 -8.74 14.46
N PHE A 14 23.17 -8.80 15.56
CA PHE A 14 24.50 -8.22 15.71
C PHE A 14 25.58 -9.30 15.67
N ASP A 15 26.66 -9.02 14.93
CA ASP A 15 27.89 -9.80 14.89
C ASP A 15 29.03 -8.90 15.37
N GLY A 16 29.46 -9.11 16.63
CA GLY A 16 30.49 -8.28 17.27
C GLY A 16 31.86 -8.39 16.61
N GLU A 17 32.20 -9.57 16.02
CA GLU A 17 33.49 -9.74 15.33
C GLU A 17 33.63 -8.90 14.06
N ARG A 18 32.52 -8.49 13.44
CA ARG A 18 32.50 -7.61 12.26
C ARG A 18 32.44 -6.14 12.62
N CYS A 19 32.15 -5.81 13.87
CA CYS A 19 31.92 -4.45 14.30
C CYS A 19 33.21 -3.63 14.37
N ILE A 20 33.29 -2.53 13.64
CA ILE A 20 34.41 -1.56 13.68
C ILE A 20 34.22 -0.46 14.73
N LYS A 21 33.19 -0.59 15.56
CA LYS A 21 32.91 0.34 16.68
C LYS A 21 32.74 1.81 16.24
N CYS A 22 32.19 2.02 15.04
CA CYS A 22 31.99 3.38 14.45
C CYS A 22 30.86 4.18 15.11
N THR A 23 30.08 3.58 16.00
CA THR A 23 29.00 4.17 16.81
C THR A 23 27.80 4.73 16.04
N ARG A 24 27.71 4.58 14.73
CA ARG A 24 26.56 5.10 13.93
C ARG A 24 25.21 4.60 14.45
N CYS A 25 25.09 3.31 14.79
CA CYS A 25 23.87 2.72 15.35
C CYS A 25 23.51 3.31 16.73
N VAL A 26 24.50 3.54 17.58
CA VAL A 26 24.31 4.19 18.89
C VAL A 26 23.78 5.61 18.71
N ARG A 27 24.45 6.39 17.85
CA ARG A 27 24.03 7.77 17.54
C ARG A 27 22.65 7.82 16.90
N PHE A 28 22.30 6.86 16.05
CA PHE A 28 20.95 6.76 15.49
C PHE A 28 19.90 6.62 16.60
N CYS A 29 20.11 5.73 17.56
CA CYS A 29 19.21 5.55 18.70
C CYS A 29 19.17 6.78 19.63
N GLN A 30 20.26 7.55 19.72
CA GLN A 30 20.35 8.74 20.56
C GLN A 30 19.77 10.00 19.89
N GLU A 31 20.12 10.23 18.62
CA GLU A 31 19.86 11.50 17.94
C GLU A 31 18.56 11.46 17.11
N ILE A 32 18.25 10.33 16.48
CA ILE A 32 17.09 10.19 15.57
C ILE A 32 15.88 9.63 16.30
N THR A 33 15.98 8.43 16.86
CA THR A 33 14.83 7.80 17.54
C THR A 33 14.66 8.26 18.99
N LYS A 34 15.75 8.74 19.63
CA LYS A 34 15.78 9.19 21.03
C LYS A 34 15.42 8.10 22.04
N THR A 35 15.57 6.85 21.65
CA THR A 35 15.18 5.68 22.44
C THR A 35 16.32 5.10 23.26
N ASN A 36 17.58 5.40 22.87
CA ASN A 36 18.82 5.07 23.63
C ASN A 36 19.02 3.58 23.94
N GLU A 37 18.51 2.63 23.13
CA GLU A 37 18.65 1.20 23.41
C GLU A 37 20.09 0.67 23.26
N LEU A 38 20.92 1.35 22.45
CA LEU A 38 22.29 0.92 22.15
C LEU A 38 23.32 1.81 22.84
N ALA A 39 24.35 1.19 23.37
CA ALA A 39 25.51 1.88 23.95
C ALA A 39 26.81 1.18 23.60
N VAL A 40 27.92 1.91 23.73
CA VAL A 40 29.27 1.34 23.78
C VAL A 40 29.54 0.95 25.22
N VAL A 41 29.80 -0.32 25.47
CA VAL A 41 30.15 -0.84 26.80
C VAL A 41 31.62 -1.29 26.83
N ASN A 42 32.19 -1.36 28.04
CA ASN A 42 33.58 -1.69 28.28
C ASN A 42 34.57 -0.64 27.72
N ARG A 43 35.87 -0.91 27.85
CA ARG A 43 36.93 0.03 27.45
C ARG A 43 38.05 -0.67 26.64
N GLY A 44 38.73 0.11 25.84
CA GLY A 44 39.88 -0.34 25.05
C GLY A 44 39.49 -1.43 24.05
N ASP A 45 40.27 -2.49 24.01
CA ASP A 45 40.08 -3.65 23.14
C ASP A 45 38.82 -4.45 23.44
N HIS A 46 38.33 -4.43 24.69
CA HIS A 46 37.10 -5.07 25.12
C HIS A 46 35.82 -4.26 24.83
N SER A 47 35.94 -3.03 24.29
CA SER A 47 34.77 -2.22 23.98
C SER A 47 33.90 -2.92 22.93
N THR A 48 32.58 -2.93 23.14
CA THR A 48 31.61 -3.51 22.20
C THR A 48 30.30 -2.70 22.19
N ILE A 49 29.52 -2.87 21.14
CA ILE A 49 28.14 -2.34 21.10
C ILE A 49 27.24 -3.33 21.82
N SER A 50 26.40 -2.86 22.73
CA SER A 50 25.47 -3.68 23.48
C SER A 50 24.15 -2.96 23.72
N LEU A 51 23.13 -3.74 24.02
CA LEU A 51 21.87 -3.26 24.58
C LEU A 51 22.06 -3.02 26.09
N PHE A 52 21.23 -2.17 26.68
CA PHE A 52 21.07 -2.13 28.12
C PHE A 52 20.48 -3.46 28.63
N ASP A 53 20.75 -3.79 29.87
CA ASP A 53 20.24 -5.05 30.46
C ASP A 53 18.70 -5.07 30.43
N GLY A 54 18.15 -6.16 29.89
CA GLY A 54 16.71 -6.32 29.70
C GLY A 54 16.08 -5.52 28.56
N ALA A 55 16.83 -4.67 27.85
CA ALA A 55 16.33 -3.89 26.71
C ALA A 55 16.41 -4.68 25.39
N MET A 56 15.56 -4.31 24.44
CA MET A 56 15.59 -4.77 23.05
C MET A 56 15.65 -3.58 22.11
N LEU A 57 16.27 -3.77 20.96
CA LEU A 57 16.21 -2.81 19.85
C LEU A 57 14.94 -3.05 19.05
N ASP A 58 13.83 -2.52 19.53
CA ASP A 58 12.47 -2.76 19.01
C ASP A 58 11.68 -1.49 18.71
N ASN A 59 12.34 -0.32 18.74
CA ASN A 59 11.69 0.92 18.32
C ASN A 59 11.20 0.84 16.87
N PRO A 60 10.15 1.59 16.48
CA PRO A 60 9.52 1.51 15.15
C PRO A 60 10.41 1.82 13.95
N LEU A 61 11.65 2.25 14.15
CA LEU A 61 12.65 2.53 13.13
C LEU A 61 13.92 1.67 13.29
N SER A 62 13.86 0.65 14.12
CA SER A 62 15.04 -0.14 14.57
C SER A 62 15.87 -0.71 13.43
N ALA A 63 15.24 -1.19 12.36
CA ALA A 63 15.93 -1.82 11.23
C ALA A 63 16.77 -0.85 10.38
N ASN A 64 16.63 0.49 10.55
CA ASN A 64 17.51 1.43 9.86
C ASN A 64 18.99 1.34 10.30
N VAL A 65 19.26 0.80 11.49
CA VAL A 65 20.65 0.56 11.92
C VAL A 65 21.38 -0.43 11.01
N VAL A 66 20.65 -1.30 10.32
CA VAL A 66 21.19 -2.23 9.32
C VAL A 66 21.68 -1.48 8.08
N ASP A 67 20.90 -0.48 7.64
CA ASP A 67 21.25 0.30 6.44
C ASP A 67 22.44 1.22 6.65
N ILE A 68 22.62 1.76 7.86
CA ILE A 68 23.74 2.66 8.19
C ILE A 68 25.00 1.93 8.66
N CYS A 69 24.91 0.62 8.92
CA CYS A 69 26.08 -0.18 9.32
C CYS A 69 27.02 -0.42 8.12
N PRO A 70 28.26 0.10 8.13
CA PRO A 70 29.12 0.07 6.95
C PRO A 70 29.76 -1.31 6.69
N VAL A 71 29.67 -2.24 7.65
CA VAL A 71 30.44 -3.52 7.63
C VAL A 71 29.60 -4.78 7.76
N GLY A 72 28.28 -4.68 7.80
CA GLY A 72 27.39 -5.84 7.97
C GLY A 72 27.53 -6.53 9.33
N ALA A 73 27.94 -5.78 10.36
CA ALA A 73 27.89 -6.23 11.75
C ALA A 73 26.43 -6.26 12.24
N LEU A 74 25.59 -5.34 11.79
CA LEU A 74 24.15 -5.36 11.97
C LEU A 74 23.50 -5.86 10.68
N THR A 75 22.66 -6.87 10.81
CA THR A 75 22.00 -7.51 9.67
C THR A 75 20.52 -7.67 9.95
N ASP A 76 19.72 -7.49 8.89
CA ASP A 76 18.29 -7.71 8.93
C ASP A 76 17.99 -9.19 9.13
N ARG A 77 17.24 -9.51 10.20
CA ARG A 77 16.91 -10.88 10.56
C ARG A 77 16.04 -11.57 9.51
N ASP A 78 15.14 -10.83 8.87
CA ASP A 78 14.26 -11.35 7.84
C ASP A 78 15.03 -11.68 6.55
N PHE A 79 15.87 -10.76 6.11
CA PHE A 79 16.58 -10.90 4.83
C PHE A 79 17.86 -11.75 4.93
N ARG A 80 18.50 -11.86 6.11
CA ARG A 80 19.77 -12.55 6.31
C ARG A 80 19.75 -13.96 5.73
N PHE A 81 20.70 -14.26 4.83
CA PHE A 81 20.91 -15.55 4.17
C PHE A 81 19.81 -16.02 3.20
N LYS A 82 18.79 -15.20 2.90
CA LYS A 82 17.76 -15.54 1.91
C LYS A 82 18.30 -15.54 0.49
N VAL A 83 18.98 -14.45 0.12
CA VAL A 83 19.52 -14.29 -1.25
C VAL A 83 20.79 -13.42 -1.22
N ARG A 84 21.67 -13.60 -2.22
CA ARG A 84 22.84 -12.73 -2.39
C ARG A 84 22.43 -11.41 -3.05
N VAL A 85 22.96 -10.29 -2.52
CA VAL A 85 22.55 -8.93 -2.93
C VAL A 85 22.74 -8.65 -4.43
N TRP A 86 23.71 -9.27 -5.07
CA TRP A 86 23.98 -9.11 -6.51
C TRP A 86 23.02 -9.83 -7.44
N TYR A 87 22.15 -10.69 -6.90
CA TYR A 87 21.07 -11.31 -7.67
C TYR A 87 19.76 -10.52 -7.59
N LEU A 88 19.71 -9.49 -6.74
CA LEU A 88 18.50 -8.70 -6.55
C LEU A 88 18.32 -7.69 -7.69
N GLU A 89 17.16 -7.71 -8.28
CA GLU A 89 16.64 -6.63 -9.12
C GLU A 89 16.14 -5.51 -8.21
N LYS A 90 16.46 -4.26 -8.56
CA LYS A 90 16.16 -3.09 -7.74
C LYS A 90 15.24 -2.15 -8.50
N THR A 91 14.03 -2.01 -8.04
CA THR A 91 13.02 -1.14 -8.64
C THR A 91 12.74 0.03 -7.71
N PRO A 92 12.96 1.29 -8.15
CA PRO A 92 12.52 2.47 -7.42
C PRO A 92 10.99 2.46 -7.29
N SER A 93 10.45 2.66 -6.09
CA SER A 93 9.02 2.68 -5.86
C SER A 93 8.67 3.49 -4.61
N ILE A 94 7.41 3.44 -4.20
CA ILE A 94 6.88 4.14 -3.03
C ILE A 94 6.34 3.11 -2.04
N CYS A 95 6.56 3.35 -0.76
CA CYS A 95 6.08 2.49 0.31
C CYS A 95 4.54 2.49 0.36
N PRO A 96 3.89 1.30 0.33
CA PRO A 96 2.44 1.18 0.36
C PRO A 96 1.86 1.20 1.78
N GLY A 97 2.65 1.56 2.81
CA GLY A 97 2.27 1.42 4.22
C GLY A 97 1.36 2.52 4.75
N CYS A 98 1.62 3.79 4.38
CA CYS A 98 0.85 4.96 4.83
C CYS A 98 1.06 6.17 3.92
N SER A 99 0.29 7.24 4.13
CA SER A 99 0.30 8.46 3.30
C SER A 99 1.55 9.34 3.45
N THR A 100 2.55 8.94 4.24
CA THR A 100 3.87 9.59 4.17
C THR A 100 4.49 9.43 2.79
N GLY A 101 4.30 8.25 2.14
CA GLY A 101 4.79 8.00 0.79
C GLY A 101 6.32 7.89 0.73
N CYS A 102 6.93 7.17 1.68
CA CYS A 102 8.39 7.00 1.73
C CYS A 102 8.92 6.41 0.41
N ASN A 103 9.99 7.01 -0.09
CA ASN A 103 10.70 6.50 -1.27
C ASN A 103 11.47 5.23 -0.90
N ILE A 104 11.26 4.16 -1.65
CA ILE A 104 11.89 2.87 -1.41
C ILE A 104 12.51 2.30 -2.69
N SER A 105 13.44 1.39 -2.51
CA SER A 105 13.83 0.39 -3.49
C SER A 105 13.15 -0.92 -3.13
N VAL A 106 12.30 -1.42 -4.00
CA VAL A 106 11.78 -2.79 -3.93
C VAL A 106 12.84 -3.69 -4.53
N GLU A 107 13.38 -4.58 -3.72
CA GLU A 107 14.41 -5.51 -4.18
C GLU A 107 13.79 -6.91 -4.31
N ALA A 108 13.77 -7.43 -5.54
CA ALA A 108 13.12 -8.70 -5.89
C ALA A 108 14.13 -9.73 -6.41
N TYR A 109 13.78 -11.00 -6.31
CA TYR A 109 14.50 -12.13 -6.85
C TYR A 109 13.52 -13.23 -7.28
N GLN A 110 13.68 -13.75 -8.51
CA GLN A 110 12.80 -14.79 -9.05
C GLN A 110 11.31 -14.46 -8.90
N ASN A 111 10.94 -13.25 -9.32
CA ASN A 111 9.57 -12.74 -9.24
C ASN A 111 8.95 -12.71 -7.83
N LYS A 112 9.78 -12.58 -6.79
CA LYS A 112 9.34 -12.45 -5.39
C LYS A 112 10.04 -11.26 -4.74
N ILE A 113 9.29 -10.44 -4.02
CA ILE A 113 9.85 -9.35 -3.23
C ILE A 113 10.66 -9.95 -2.09
N ALA A 114 11.95 -9.58 -2.02
CA ALA A 114 12.88 -10.07 -1.03
C ALA A 114 13.04 -9.11 0.16
N ARG A 115 13.01 -7.78 -0.12
CA ARG A 115 13.06 -6.73 0.92
C ARG A 115 12.75 -5.35 0.35
N PHE A 116 12.47 -4.41 1.26
CA PHE A 116 12.48 -2.97 0.97
C PHE A 116 13.71 -2.30 1.58
N LYS A 117 14.24 -1.30 0.84
CA LYS A 117 15.26 -0.38 1.36
C LYS A 117 14.83 1.06 1.16
N PRO A 118 15.12 1.97 2.10
CA PRO A 118 14.83 3.38 1.89
C PRO A 118 15.71 3.94 0.75
N ARG A 119 15.11 4.76 -0.12
CA ARG A 119 15.80 5.67 -1.03
C ARG A 119 15.78 7.07 -0.45
N VAL A 120 16.86 7.79 -0.61
CA VAL A 120 16.97 9.16 -0.09
C VAL A 120 16.01 10.08 -0.82
N ASN A 121 15.14 10.74 -0.06
CA ASN A 121 14.32 11.86 -0.51
C ASN A 121 14.10 12.83 0.66
N GLU A 122 14.84 13.95 0.65
CA GLU A 122 14.81 14.93 1.75
C GLU A 122 13.43 15.57 1.95
N ALA A 123 12.62 15.66 0.89
CA ALA A 123 11.27 16.22 0.96
C ALA A 123 10.24 15.27 1.59
N VAL A 124 10.54 13.97 1.71
CA VAL A 124 9.56 12.96 2.12
C VAL A 124 10.05 12.19 3.36
N ASN A 125 11.04 11.35 3.21
CA ASN A 125 11.50 10.40 4.24
C ASN A 125 12.98 10.55 4.60
N SER A 126 13.66 11.58 4.07
CA SER A 126 15.10 11.75 4.24
C SER A 126 15.84 10.46 3.88
N HIS A 127 16.42 9.78 4.86
CA HIS A 127 17.17 8.52 4.68
C HIS A 127 16.44 7.29 5.25
N TRP A 128 15.25 7.44 5.82
CA TRP A 128 14.66 6.46 6.73
C TRP A 128 13.40 5.80 6.18
N ILE A 129 13.08 4.64 6.75
CA ILE A 129 11.80 3.95 6.60
C ILE A 129 11.41 3.35 7.97
N CYS A 130 10.12 3.35 8.31
CA CYS A 130 9.68 2.64 9.51
C CYS A 130 9.71 1.11 9.31
N ASP A 131 9.84 0.37 10.41
CA ASP A 131 9.91 -1.09 10.35
C ASP A 131 8.61 -1.69 9.81
N GLU A 132 7.46 -1.12 10.17
CA GLU A 132 6.18 -1.54 9.58
C GLU A 132 6.17 -1.39 8.06
N GLY A 133 6.58 -0.24 7.53
CA GLY A 133 6.68 -0.02 6.08
C GLY A 133 7.72 -0.93 5.42
N ARG A 134 8.82 -1.21 6.12
CA ARG A 134 9.89 -2.09 5.62
C ARG A 134 9.43 -3.52 5.39
N TYR A 135 8.54 -4.03 6.25
CA TYR A 135 8.10 -5.43 6.22
C TYR A 135 6.67 -5.63 5.73
N CYS A 136 5.93 -4.57 5.40
CA CYS A 136 4.53 -4.68 4.96
C CYS A 136 4.33 -5.54 3.70
N PHE A 137 5.38 -5.78 2.92
CA PHE A 137 5.28 -6.66 1.75
C PHE A 137 4.96 -8.10 2.11
N HIS A 138 5.28 -8.57 3.31
CA HIS A 138 4.88 -9.90 3.78
C HIS A 138 3.35 -10.04 3.83
N ASP A 139 2.68 -9.01 4.31
CA ASP A 139 1.22 -8.99 4.40
C ASP A 139 0.57 -8.67 3.05
N LEU A 140 1.15 -7.76 2.28
CA LEU A 140 0.52 -7.26 1.04
C LEU A 140 0.79 -8.14 -0.18
N ALA A 141 1.97 -8.76 -0.26
CA ALA A 141 2.37 -9.63 -1.38
C ALA A 141 2.43 -11.12 -1.02
N GLY A 142 2.28 -11.47 0.27
CA GLY A 142 2.32 -12.86 0.76
C GLY A 142 0.97 -13.57 0.64
N GLY A 143 0.98 -14.89 0.95
CA GLY A 143 -0.23 -15.73 0.96
C GLY A 143 -0.65 -16.25 -0.40
N GLU A 144 -1.76 -17.00 -0.41
CA GLU A 144 -2.34 -17.56 -1.63
C GLU A 144 -3.05 -16.47 -2.44
N ARG A 145 -2.69 -16.37 -3.70
CA ARG A 145 -3.18 -15.34 -4.63
C ARG A 145 -4.42 -15.82 -5.37
N LEU A 146 -5.38 -14.92 -5.54
CA LEU A 146 -6.46 -15.11 -6.49
C LEU A 146 -5.90 -15.03 -7.92
N THR A 147 -6.23 -16.02 -8.74
CA THR A 147 -5.79 -16.11 -10.13
C THR A 147 -6.96 -16.32 -11.10
N THR A 148 -8.14 -16.61 -10.58
CA THR A 148 -9.32 -16.89 -11.39
C THR A 148 -10.52 -16.12 -10.86
N PRO A 149 -11.29 -15.41 -11.70
CA PRO A 149 -12.53 -14.79 -11.29
C PRO A 149 -13.53 -15.84 -10.79
N MET A 150 -14.35 -15.45 -9.82
CA MET A 150 -15.36 -16.35 -9.25
C MET A 150 -16.73 -15.66 -9.21
N ILE A 151 -17.77 -16.46 -9.40
CA ILE A 151 -19.16 -16.03 -9.22
C ILE A 151 -19.86 -16.94 -8.23
N ARG A 152 -20.82 -16.38 -7.48
CA ARG A 152 -21.62 -17.16 -6.52
C ARG A 152 -22.74 -17.90 -7.23
N GLN A 153 -22.81 -19.20 -6.95
CA GLN A 153 -23.88 -20.10 -7.36
C GLN A 153 -24.44 -20.83 -6.13
N GLU A 154 -25.49 -21.64 -6.33
CA GLU A 154 -26.00 -22.53 -5.29
C GLU A 154 -24.85 -23.42 -4.78
N GLY A 155 -24.42 -23.22 -3.55
CA GLY A 155 -23.33 -23.98 -2.93
C GLY A 155 -22.01 -23.24 -2.74
N GLY A 156 -21.83 -22.02 -3.29
CA GLY A 156 -20.62 -21.22 -3.00
C GLY A 156 -20.06 -20.46 -4.20
N LEU A 157 -18.83 -19.97 -4.03
CA LEU A 157 -18.07 -19.32 -5.11
C LEU A 157 -17.49 -20.38 -6.04
N VAL A 158 -17.73 -20.24 -7.34
CA VAL A 158 -17.19 -21.13 -8.38
C VAL A 158 -16.35 -20.35 -9.37
N PRO A 159 -15.25 -20.93 -9.88
CA PRO A 159 -14.42 -20.30 -10.91
C PRO A 159 -15.24 -20.03 -12.19
N THR A 160 -14.91 -18.91 -12.85
CA THR A 160 -15.56 -18.49 -14.11
C THR A 160 -14.56 -17.82 -15.04
N THR A 161 -14.99 -17.46 -16.25
CA THR A 161 -14.18 -16.66 -17.17
C THR A 161 -14.25 -15.17 -16.82
N TRP A 162 -13.25 -14.39 -17.24
CA TRP A 162 -13.26 -12.95 -17.08
C TRP A 162 -14.47 -12.30 -17.76
N GLU A 163 -14.83 -12.75 -18.96
CA GLU A 163 -15.97 -12.23 -19.70
C GLU A 163 -17.28 -12.40 -18.90
N GLN A 164 -17.53 -13.61 -18.38
CA GLN A 164 -18.72 -13.89 -17.56
C GLN A 164 -18.72 -13.09 -16.26
N ALA A 165 -17.56 -12.96 -15.60
CA ALA A 165 -17.45 -12.19 -14.36
C ALA A 165 -17.73 -10.70 -14.60
N LEU A 166 -17.14 -10.09 -15.63
CA LEU A 166 -17.35 -8.69 -15.98
C LEU A 166 -18.82 -8.42 -16.39
N GLN A 167 -19.43 -9.33 -17.15
CA GLN A 167 -20.84 -9.24 -17.50
C GLN A 167 -21.75 -9.33 -16.26
N ALA A 168 -21.42 -10.19 -15.28
CA ALA A 168 -22.15 -10.28 -14.03
C ALA A 168 -22.00 -9.01 -13.19
N VAL A 169 -20.78 -8.42 -13.12
CA VAL A 169 -20.55 -7.14 -12.45
C VAL A 169 -21.38 -6.03 -13.09
N TYR A 170 -21.30 -5.89 -14.41
CA TYR A 170 -22.06 -4.89 -15.15
C TYR A 170 -23.56 -5.00 -14.89
N SER A 171 -24.13 -6.18 -15.08
CA SER A 171 -25.56 -6.43 -14.90
C SER A 171 -26.02 -6.19 -13.45
N GLY A 172 -25.25 -6.69 -12.48
CA GLY A 172 -25.58 -6.57 -11.07
C GLY A 172 -25.50 -5.13 -10.56
N LEU A 173 -24.43 -4.40 -10.88
CA LEU A 173 -24.27 -3.00 -10.45
C LEU A 173 -25.25 -2.05 -11.16
N SER A 174 -25.64 -2.33 -12.40
CA SER A 174 -26.60 -1.52 -13.14
C SER A 174 -28.02 -1.65 -12.58
N SER A 175 -28.39 -2.84 -12.11
CA SER A 175 -29.74 -3.15 -11.67
C SER A 175 -30.02 -2.97 -10.19
N THR A 176 -28.96 -2.94 -9.34
CA THR A 176 -29.13 -2.97 -7.87
C THR A 176 -28.69 -1.65 -7.24
N LYS A 177 -29.64 -0.91 -6.67
CA LYS A 177 -29.42 0.40 -6.02
C LYS A 177 -30.08 0.42 -4.64
N PRO A 178 -29.61 1.23 -3.67
CA PRO A 178 -28.44 2.12 -3.73
C PRO A 178 -27.10 1.36 -3.66
N LEU A 179 -26.05 1.96 -4.25
CA LEU A 179 -24.70 1.40 -4.37
C LEU A 179 -23.72 2.09 -3.40
N ALA A 180 -22.97 1.30 -2.65
CA ALA A 180 -21.76 1.73 -1.94
C ALA A 180 -20.52 1.28 -2.72
N ALA A 181 -19.57 2.19 -2.96
CA ALA A 181 -18.33 1.89 -3.63
C ALA A 181 -17.14 2.29 -2.76
N ILE A 182 -16.26 1.34 -2.46
CA ILE A 182 -15.13 1.54 -1.55
C ILE A 182 -13.84 1.14 -2.27
N LEU A 183 -12.93 2.10 -2.37
CA LEU A 183 -11.62 1.93 -2.98
C LEU A 183 -10.53 1.88 -1.91
N SER A 184 -9.56 0.98 -2.07
CA SER A 184 -8.38 0.99 -1.22
C SER A 184 -7.54 2.24 -1.43
N GLY A 185 -7.03 2.82 -0.35
CA GLY A 185 -6.01 3.87 -0.44
C GLY A 185 -4.65 3.39 -1.00
N ARG A 186 -4.53 2.12 -1.39
CA ARG A 186 -3.37 1.54 -2.10
C ARG A 186 -3.55 1.51 -3.62
N ASN A 187 -4.70 1.92 -4.13
CA ASN A 187 -4.88 2.12 -5.57
C ASN A 187 -4.17 3.39 -6.02
N THR A 188 -3.69 3.40 -7.26
CA THR A 188 -2.98 4.54 -7.84
C THR A 188 -3.95 5.69 -8.17
N ASN A 189 -3.41 6.87 -8.49
CA ASN A 189 -4.23 7.99 -8.98
C ASN A 189 -4.98 7.60 -10.25
N GLU A 190 -4.32 6.87 -11.14
CA GLU A 190 -4.85 6.39 -12.40
C GLU A 190 -6.04 5.43 -12.18
N GLU A 191 -5.89 4.49 -11.25
CA GLU A 191 -6.94 3.56 -10.87
C GLU A 191 -8.10 4.27 -10.18
N ALA A 192 -7.82 5.20 -9.27
CA ALA A 192 -8.83 5.99 -8.59
C ALA A 192 -9.64 6.85 -9.55
N PHE A 193 -8.98 7.45 -10.54
CA PHE A 193 -9.63 8.24 -11.59
C PHE A 193 -10.58 7.40 -12.44
N LEU A 194 -10.14 6.23 -12.89
CA LEU A 194 -10.99 5.31 -13.65
C LEU A 194 -12.14 4.77 -12.80
N PHE A 195 -11.89 4.43 -11.53
CA PHE A 195 -12.92 3.95 -10.61
C PHE A 195 -13.98 5.01 -10.35
N ALA A 196 -13.59 6.25 -10.12
CA ALA A 196 -14.55 7.36 -9.94
C ALA A 196 -15.42 7.56 -11.18
N LYS A 197 -14.87 7.48 -12.39
CA LYS A 197 -15.63 7.53 -13.65
C LYS A 197 -16.57 6.35 -13.76
N LEU A 198 -16.09 5.14 -13.48
CA LEU A 198 -16.87 3.91 -13.53
C LEU A 198 -18.10 3.98 -12.60
N ILE A 199 -17.90 4.37 -11.36
CA ILE A 199 -18.99 4.43 -10.38
C ILE A 199 -20.01 5.52 -10.74
N LYS A 200 -19.57 6.68 -11.20
CA LYS A 200 -20.46 7.75 -11.68
C LYS A 200 -21.31 7.31 -12.89
N ASN A 201 -20.74 6.49 -13.76
CA ASN A 201 -21.48 5.92 -14.89
C ASN A 201 -22.56 4.93 -14.42
N PHE A 202 -22.21 4.02 -13.53
CA PHE A 202 -23.19 3.04 -12.99
C PHE A 202 -24.26 3.69 -12.13
N ALA A 203 -23.87 4.61 -11.24
CA ALA A 203 -24.75 5.21 -10.26
C ALA A 203 -24.23 6.60 -9.87
N PRO A 204 -24.71 7.70 -10.50
CA PRO A 204 -24.29 9.06 -10.13
C PRO A 204 -24.49 9.38 -8.65
N GLU A 205 -25.48 8.77 -8.01
CA GLU A 205 -25.84 8.94 -6.59
C GLU A 205 -25.15 7.92 -5.67
N ALA A 206 -24.20 7.11 -6.16
CA ALA A 206 -23.50 6.13 -5.34
C ALA A 206 -22.70 6.82 -4.24
N ALA A 207 -22.71 6.23 -3.05
CA ALA A 207 -21.77 6.60 -2.00
C ALA A 207 -20.39 6.01 -2.36
N LEU A 208 -19.45 6.89 -2.69
CA LEU A 208 -18.11 6.55 -3.17
C LEU A 208 -17.06 7.08 -2.21
N GLU A 209 -16.22 6.21 -1.63
CA GLU A 209 -15.21 6.65 -0.66
C GLU A 209 -13.92 5.84 -0.76
N VAL A 210 -12.81 6.46 -0.42
CA VAL A 210 -11.55 5.78 -0.20
C VAL A 210 -11.47 5.26 1.22
N PHE A 211 -11.12 3.97 1.37
CA PHE A 211 -10.98 3.35 2.68
C PHE A 211 -9.82 3.97 3.44
N CYS A 212 -10.10 4.43 4.66
CA CYS A 212 -9.10 4.99 5.54
C CYS A 212 -9.44 4.69 6.99
N GLN A 213 -8.48 4.15 7.71
CA GLN A 213 -8.52 4.00 9.16
C GLN A 213 -7.29 4.68 9.75
N GLU A 214 -7.52 5.59 10.67
CA GLU A 214 -6.47 6.27 11.42
C GLU A 214 -6.21 5.57 12.75
N ARG A 215 -4.97 5.66 13.22
CA ARG A 215 -4.54 5.16 14.52
C ARG A 215 -3.68 6.18 15.26
N GLU A 216 -3.65 6.06 16.56
CA GLU A 216 -2.72 6.83 17.38
C GLU A 216 -1.28 6.36 17.14
N LEU A 217 -0.36 7.31 17.04
CA LEU A 217 1.06 7.07 16.86
C LEU A 217 1.84 7.48 18.10
N SER A 218 2.81 6.66 18.51
CA SER A 218 3.82 7.04 19.49
C SER A 218 4.72 8.16 18.96
N GLU A 219 5.44 8.86 19.84
CA GLU A 219 6.35 9.94 19.45
C GLU A 219 7.45 9.47 18.49
N THR A 220 7.95 8.25 18.66
CA THR A 220 8.95 7.68 17.75
C THR A 220 8.34 7.35 16.37
N GLN A 221 7.09 6.88 16.33
CA GLN A 221 6.38 6.65 15.06
C GLN A 221 6.13 7.94 14.29
N LYS A 222 5.78 9.02 14.98
CA LYS A 222 5.54 10.35 14.37
C LYS A 222 6.75 10.94 13.65
N ILE A 223 7.97 10.43 13.88
CA ILE A 223 9.17 10.86 13.16
C ILE A 223 9.00 10.69 11.65
N ILE A 224 8.32 9.61 11.22
CA ILE A 224 8.19 9.30 9.79
C ILE A 224 6.81 8.81 9.37
N MET A 225 6.03 8.21 10.28
CA MET A 225 4.76 7.58 9.95
C MET A 225 3.61 8.60 9.91
N SER A 226 2.65 8.33 9.04
CA SER A 226 1.32 8.95 9.09
C SER A 226 0.35 8.05 9.85
N PRO A 227 -0.69 8.62 10.50
CA PRO A 227 -1.65 7.85 11.28
C PRO A 227 -2.48 6.88 10.43
N ASP A 228 -2.71 7.22 9.17
CA ASP A 228 -3.45 6.40 8.21
C ASP A 228 -2.59 5.28 7.60
N ARG A 229 -3.25 4.25 7.06
CA ARG A 229 -2.63 3.15 6.31
C ARG A 229 -2.95 3.21 4.81
N SER A 230 -3.28 4.38 4.30
CA SER A 230 -3.76 4.63 2.95
C SER A 230 -2.79 5.52 2.19
N PRO A 231 -1.75 4.96 1.54
CA PRO A 231 -0.64 5.73 0.95
C PRO A 231 -1.08 6.77 -0.08
N ASN A 232 -2.17 6.52 -0.80
CA ASN A 232 -2.74 7.40 -1.81
C ASN A 232 -4.10 8.00 -1.39
N PHE A 233 -4.36 8.15 -0.10
CA PHE A 233 -5.64 8.70 0.39
C PHE A 233 -5.96 10.06 -0.26
N ARG A 234 -5.00 10.98 -0.25
CA ARG A 234 -5.19 12.29 -0.86
C ARG A 234 -5.43 12.19 -2.36
N GLY A 235 -4.59 11.42 -3.08
CA GLY A 235 -4.74 11.29 -4.53
C GLY A 235 -6.07 10.69 -4.94
N ALA A 236 -6.55 9.66 -4.25
CA ALA A 236 -7.85 9.08 -4.53
C ALA A 236 -8.99 10.09 -4.34
N ARG A 237 -8.93 10.93 -3.32
CA ARG A 237 -9.90 12.02 -3.11
C ARG A 237 -9.81 13.09 -4.18
N ASP A 238 -8.60 13.47 -4.57
CA ASP A 238 -8.38 14.44 -5.66
C ASP A 238 -8.96 13.92 -6.99
N MET A 239 -9.00 12.58 -7.20
CA MET A 239 -9.63 11.93 -8.36
C MET A 239 -11.16 11.81 -8.25
N GLY A 240 -11.76 12.26 -7.16
CA GLY A 240 -13.19 12.26 -6.95
C GLY A 240 -13.73 11.02 -6.22
N VAL A 241 -12.87 10.21 -5.61
CA VAL A 241 -13.26 9.10 -4.72
C VAL A 241 -13.51 9.69 -3.33
N SER A 242 -14.64 10.38 -3.19
CA SER A 242 -15.04 11.03 -1.94
C SER A 242 -16.54 11.28 -1.93
N SER A 243 -17.19 10.99 -0.82
CA SER A 243 -18.58 11.32 -0.53
C SER A 243 -18.71 12.25 0.68
N ASN A 244 -19.91 12.73 0.93
CA ASN A 244 -20.20 13.52 2.11
C ASN A 244 -20.16 12.63 3.37
N GLY A 245 -19.38 13.01 4.38
CA GLY A 245 -19.29 12.32 5.65
C GLY A 245 -18.06 11.42 5.83
N GLY A 246 -17.34 11.08 4.77
CA GLY A 246 -16.11 10.30 4.81
C GLY A 246 -16.29 8.81 5.06
N CYS A 247 -15.17 8.07 5.12
CA CYS A 247 -15.15 6.61 5.20
C CYS A 247 -15.92 6.03 6.41
N ALA A 248 -15.76 6.60 7.60
CA ALA A 248 -16.43 6.12 8.80
C ALA A 248 -17.96 6.18 8.67
N THR A 249 -18.49 7.30 8.14
CA THR A 249 -19.93 7.47 7.89
C THR A 249 -20.45 6.45 6.89
N LEU A 250 -19.73 6.22 5.79
CA LEU A 250 -20.11 5.22 4.80
C LEU A 250 -20.16 3.80 5.39
N LEU A 251 -19.18 3.44 6.23
CA LEU A 251 -19.15 2.14 6.89
C LEU A 251 -20.30 1.97 7.91
N ASP A 252 -20.63 3.02 8.66
CA ASP A 252 -21.79 3.00 9.58
C ASP A 252 -23.11 2.90 8.82
N GLU A 253 -23.28 3.60 7.71
CA GLU A 253 -24.46 3.48 6.83
C GLU A 253 -24.56 2.09 6.19
N LEU A 254 -23.43 1.50 5.80
CA LEU A 254 -23.36 0.13 5.30
C LEU A 254 -23.77 -0.88 6.39
N ALA A 255 -23.26 -0.69 7.62
CA ALA A 255 -23.63 -1.52 8.77
C ALA A 255 -25.14 -1.40 9.12
N ALA A 256 -25.72 -0.21 8.94
CA ALA A 256 -27.14 0.03 9.13
C ALA A 256 -28.03 -0.60 8.03
N GLY A 257 -27.45 -1.09 6.93
CA GLY A 257 -28.17 -1.74 5.83
C GLY A 257 -28.81 -0.76 4.84
N ASN A 258 -28.26 0.44 4.70
CA ASN A 258 -28.79 1.49 3.81
C ASN A 258 -28.50 1.24 2.31
N PHE A 259 -27.70 0.22 2.00
CA PHE A 259 -27.32 -0.12 0.63
C PHE A 259 -27.88 -1.47 0.19
N SER A 260 -28.12 -1.61 -1.10
CA SER A 260 -28.55 -2.89 -1.73
C SER A 260 -27.41 -3.56 -2.48
N SER A 261 -26.41 -2.80 -2.90
CA SER A 261 -25.21 -3.33 -3.54
C SER A 261 -23.93 -2.65 -3.02
N ALA A 262 -22.79 -3.37 -3.16
CA ALA A 262 -21.50 -2.78 -2.89
C ALA A 262 -20.43 -3.25 -3.88
N PHE A 263 -19.46 -2.36 -4.18
CA PHE A 263 -18.23 -2.68 -4.90
C PHE A 263 -17.03 -2.32 -4.03
N VAL A 264 -16.29 -3.31 -3.57
CA VAL A 264 -15.15 -3.17 -2.69
C VAL A 264 -13.89 -3.56 -3.44
N VAL A 265 -12.90 -2.66 -3.45
CA VAL A 265 -11.63 -2.83 -4.16
C VAL A 265 -10.47 -2.80 -3.18
N GLY A 266 -9.75 -3.92 -3.04
CA GLY A 266 -8.48 -4.02 -2.33
C GLY A 266 -8.55 -3.91 -0.81
N GLU A 267 -9.74 -4.11 -0.19
CA GLU A 267 -9.92 -4.00 1.26
C GLU A 267 -10.73 -5.16 1.85
N ASP A 268 -10.30 -5.63 3.01
CA ASP A 268 -11.06 -6.57 3.82
C ASP A 268 -11.88 -5.83 4.89
N LEU A 269 -13.08 -5.42 4.52
CA LEU A 269 -13.98 -4.68 5.40
C LEU A 269 -14.37 -5.48 6.63
N VAL A 270 -14.65 -6.78 6.46
CA VAL A 270 -15.02 -7.68 7.57
C VAL A 270 -13.83 -7.94 8.48
N GLY A 271 -12.64 -8.15 7.92
CA GLY A 271 -11.41 -8.29 8.71
C GLY A 271 -11.06 -7.02 9.49
N SER A 272 -11.48 -5.86 9.01
CA SER A 272 -11.30 -4.57 9.68
C SER A 272 -12.39 -4.25 10.70
N ASP A 273 -13.65 -4.65 10.41
CA ASP A 273 -14.81 -4.41 11.28
C ASP A 273 -15.84 -5.54 11.11
N GLU A 274 -15.88 -6.45 12.08
CA GLU A 274 -16.78 -7.61 12.09
C GLU A 274 -18.27 -7.23 12.06
N ARG A 275 -18.65 -6.01 12.49
CA ARG A 275 -20.03 -5.51 12.43
C ARG A 275 -20.57 -5.50 10.98
N LEU A 276 -19.69 -5.35 10.00
CA LEU A 276 -20.06 -5.30 8.58
C LEU A 276 -20.47 -6.66 8.00
N ARG A 277 -20.08 -7.78 8.62
CA ARG A 277 -20.37 -9.13 8.09
C ARG A 277 -21.86 -9.35 7.83
N ALA A 278 -22.70 -9.06 8.82
CA ALA A 278 -24.14 -9.26 8.69
C ALA A 278 -24.81 -8.34 7.66
N ALA A 279 -24.29 -7.12 7.50
CA ALA A 279 -24.78 -6.17 6.51
C ALA A 279 -24.38 -6.59 5.09
N LEU A 280 -23.12 -6.98 4.88
CA LEU A 280 -22.62 -7.45 3.59
C LEU A 280 -23.31 -8.74 3.11
N GLN A 281 -23.66 -9.64 4.03
CA GLN A 281 -24.43 -10.85 3.72
C GLN A 281 -25.86 -10.56 3.24
N LYS A 282 -26.43 -9.42 3.63
CA LYS A 282 -27.80 -9.02 3.23
C LYS A 282 -27.86 -8.27 1.91
N LEU A 283 -26.70 -7.84 1.39
CA LEU A 283 -26.65 -7.17 0.10
C LEU A 283 -27.21 -8.06 -1.02
N SER A 284 -28.01 -7.49 -1.88
CA SER A 284 -28.50 -8.17 -3.08
C SER A 284 -27.39 -8.43 -4.08
N PHE A 285 -26.34 -7.58 -4.09
CA PHE A 285 -25.18 -7.76 -4.95
C PHE A 285 -23.91 -7.18 -4.32
N LEU A 286 -22.86 -7.99 -4.20
CA LEU A 286 -21.54 -7.59 -3.67
C LEU A 286 -20.46 -8.02 -4.65
N VAL A 287 -19.67 -7.06 -5.12
CA VAL A 287 -18.45 -7.30 -5.91
C VAL A 287 -17.24 -7.02 -5.02
N VAL A 288 -16.29 -7.94 -5.01
CA VAL A 288 -15.01 -7.75 -4.35
C VAL A 288 -13.88 -7.98 -5.36
N GLN A 289 -13.03 -6.98 -5.54
CA GLN A 289 -11.82 -7.05 -6.32
C GLN A 289 -10.63 -7.03 -5.36
N ASP A 290 -9.88 -8.13 -5.30
CA ASP A 290 -8.83 -8.29 -4.30
C ASP A 290 -7.70 -9.18 -4.84
N THR A 291 -6.58 -9.16 -4.16
CA THR A 291 -5.41 -10.01 -4.44
C THR A 291 -5.53 -11.39 -3.84
N ARG A 292 -6.37 -11.56 -2.80
CA ARG A 292 -6.55 -12.80 -2.01
C ARG A 292 -8.01 -13.00 -1.62
N MET A 293 -8.32 -14.21 -1.18
CA MET A 293 -9.64 -14.54 -0.64
C MET A 293 -9.77 -14.01 0.80
N SER A 294 -10.11 -12.72 0.93
CA SER A 294 -10.38 -12.06 2.22
C SER A 294 -11.73 -12.49 2.82
N GLU A 295 -11.98 -12.15 4.09
CA GLU A 295 -13.28 -12.44 4.73
C GLU A 295 -14.43 -11.73 4.01
N THR A 296 -14.19 -10.53 3.48
CA THR A 296 -15.14 -9.81 2.63
C THR A 296 -15.36 -10.52 1.29
N ALA A 297 -14.29 -11.00 0.66
CA ALA A 297 -14.36 -11.71 -0.62
C ALA A 297 -15.17 -13.01 -0.51
N LYS A 298 -15.11 -13.73 0.61
CA LYS A 298 -15.90 -14.93 0.86
C LYS A 298 -17.41 -14.67 0.82
N LEU A 299 -17.87 -13.45 1.08
CA LEU A 299 -19.27 -13.05 1.06
C LEU A 299 -19.72 -12.56 -0.32
N ALA A 300 -18.80 -12.25 -1.22
CA ALA A 300 -19.09 -11.65 -2.51
C ALA A 300 -19.96 -12.51 -3.43
N HIS A 301 -20.70 -11.85 -4.31
CA HIS A 301 -21.38 -12.48 -5.45
C HIS A 301 -20.42 -12.65 -6.63
N VAL A 302 -19.51 -11.70 -6.82
CA VAL A 302 -18.43 -11.78 -7.80
C VAL A 302 -17.11 -11.42 -7.13
N VAL A 303 -16.06 -12.24 -7.37
CA VAL A 303 -14.70 -11.99 -6.93
C VAL A 303 -13.80 -11.83 -8.15
N LEU A 304 -13.06 -10.72 -8.22
CA LEU A 304 -12.15 -10.39 -9.31
C LEU A 304 -10.71 -10.42 -8.81
N PRO A 305 -9.81 -11.23 -9.40
CA PRO A 305 -8.40 -11.28 -9.03
C PRO A 305 -7.64 -10.05 -9.53
N ALA A 306 -7.01 -9.32 -8.60
CA ALA A 306 -6.30 -8.09 -8.86
C ALA A 306 -4.79 -8.18 -8.64
N ALA A 307 -4.04 -7.26 -9.24
CA ALA A 307 -2.62 -7.06 -9.00
C ALA A 307 -2.37 -6.31 -7.68
N HIS A 308 -1.30 -6.67 -6.95
CA HIS A 308 -0.89 -5.93 -5.77
C HIS A 308 0.08 -4.77 -6.11
N PHE A 309 0.40 -3.92 -5.13
CA PHE A 309 1.23 -2.71 -5.30
C PHE A 309 2.56 -2.93 -6.02
N GLY A 310 3.20 -4.07 -5.85
CA GLY A 310 4.51 -4.38 -6.50
C GLY A 310 4.41 -4.94 -7.91
N GLU A 311 3.20 -5.17 -8.41
CA GLU A 311 2.89 -5.75 -9.72
C GLU A 311 2.33 -4.71 -10.70
N LYS A 312 2.18 -3.46 -10.28
CA LYS A 312 1.54 -2.40 -11.06
C LYS A 312 2.34 -1.11 -11.09
N GLU A 313 2.05 -0.29 -12.08
CA GLU A 313 2.63 1.04 -12.27
C GLU A 313 1.55 2.11 -12.10
N GLY A 314 1.98 3.31 -11.71
CA GLY A 314 1.09 4.44 -11.55
C GLY A 314 1.71 5.52 -10.67
N THR A 315 0.87 6.34 -10.07
CA THR A 315 1.30 7.39 -9.17
C THR A 315 0.52 7.37 -7.85
N TYR A 316 1.20 7.77 -6.76
CA TYR A 316 0.59 8.10 -5.48
C TYR A 316 0.75 9.59 -5.21
N THR A 317 -0.25 10.20 -4.60
CA THR A 317 -0.16 11.55 -4.04
C THR A 317 -0.14 11.45 -2.51
N ASN A 318 0.99 11.76 -1.91
CA ASN A 318 1.13 11.67 -0.47
C ASN A 318 0.33 12.77 0.27
N ARG A 319 0.24 12.67 1.60
CA ARG A 319 -0.51 13.62 2.44
C ARG A 319 -0.08 15.10 2.27
N LYS A 320 1.16 15.35 1.87
CA LYS A 320 1.69 16.70 1.63
C LYS A 320 1.40 17.23 0.22
N GLY A 321 0.80 16.41 -0.66
CA GLY A 321 0.53 16.78 -2.04
C GLY A 321 1.70 16.55 -2.99
N ARG A 322 2.61 15.64 -2.66
CA ARG A 322 3.66 15.23 -3.59
C ARG A 322 3.22 14.02 -4.39
N VAL A 323 3.18 14.16 -5.70
CA VAL A 323 2.89 13.09 -6.66
C VAL A 323 4.17 12.31 -6.91
N GLN A 324 4.13 10.98 -6.76
CA GLN A 324 5.30 10.12 -6.79
C GLN A 324 5.01 8.87 -7.62
N LYS A 325 5.98 8.40 -8.43
CA LYS A 325 5.80 7.21 -9.27
C LYS A 325 5.97 5.92 -8.50
N LEU A 326 5.01 5.02 -8.69
CA LEU A 326 5.04 3.62 -8.32
C LEU A 326 5.44 2.80 -9.53
N ASN A 327 6.45 1.95 -9.41
CA ASN A 327 6.90 1.08 -10.51
C ASN A 327 6.74 -0.40 -10.12
N ALA A 328 6.35 -1.22 -11.09
CA ALA A 328 6.24 -2.66 -10.92
C ALA A 328 7.64 -3.29 -10.71
N ALA A 329 7.77 -4.09 -9.68
CA ALA A 329 9.00 -4.82 -9.34
C ALA A 329 8.88 -6.33 -9.59
N VAL A 330 7.67 -6.83 -9.72
CA VAL A 330 7.33 -8.24 -9.97
C VAL A 330 6.16 -8.31 -10.95
N ILE A 331 6.01 -9.44 -11.59
CA ILE A 331 4.94 -9.71 -12.56
C ILE A 331 3.77 -10.36 -11.81
N PRO A 332 2.51 -9.96 -12.05
CA PRO A 332 1.35 -10.60 -11.45
C PRO A 332 1.23 -12.07 -11.88
N PRO A 333 0.60 -12.93 -11.08
CA PRO A 333 0.35 -14.32 -11.49
C PRO A 333 -0.65 -14.34 -12.66
N ASP A 334 -0.51 -15.38 -13.50
CA ASP A 334 -1.43 -15.58 -14.61
C ASP A 334 -2.88 -15.57 -14.13
N GLY A 335 -3.72 -14.80 -14.84
CA GLY A 335 -5.15 -14.63 -14.53
C GLY A 335 -5.49 -13.47 -13.60
N ALA A 336 -4.56 -12.93 -12.81
CA ALA A 336 -4.77 -11.64 -12.14
C ALA A 336 -4.58 -10.49 -13.14
N ARG A 337 -5.37 -9.41 -12.99
CA ARG A 337 -5.31 -8.22 -13.85
C ARG A 337 -5.01 -6.96 -13.05
N GLN A 338 -4.50 -5.94 -13.73
CA GLN A 338 -4.37 -4.62 -13.15
C GLN A 338 -5.75 -4.02 -12.90
N ASP A 339 -5.92 -3.29 -11.79
CA ASP A 339 -7.19 -2.66 -11.47
C ASP A 339 -7.66 -1.70 -12.58
N SER A 340 -6.72 -0.97 -13.19
CA SER A 340 -7.00 -0.09 -14.34
C SER A 340 -7.57 -0.83 -15.55
N GLU A 341 -7.05 -2.02 -15.86
CA GLU A 341 -7.58 -2.87 -16.95
C GLU A 341 -9.02 -3.30 -16.66
N ILE A 342 -9.29 -3.74 -15.43
CA ILE A 342 -10.63 -4.19 -15.01
C ILE A 342 -11.62 -3.01 -15.12
N PHE A 343 -11.23 -1.83 -14.65
CA PHE A 343 -12.11 -0.65 -14.71
C PHE A 343 -12.34 -0.18 -16.15
N MET A 344 -11.33 -0.20 -17.02
CA MET A 344 -11.50 0.14 -18.44
C MET A 344 -12.46 -0.83 -19.14
N GLN A 345 -12.33 -2.13 -18.91
CA GLN A 345 -13.24 -3.13 -19.50
C GLN A 345 -14.67 -2.97 -19.01
N LEU A 346 -14.88 -2.59 -17.75
CA LEU A 346 -16.22 -2.30 -17.22
C LEU A 346 -16.79 -1.00 -17.80
N LEU A 347 -15.97 0.04 -18.02
CA LEU A 347 -16.37 1.28 -18.69
C LEU A 347 -16.74 1.01 -20.16
N GLU A 348 -15.95 0.21 -20.86
CA GLU A 348 -16.23 -0.21 -22.24
C GLU A 348 -17.55 -0.99 -22.32
N ALA A 349 -17.80 -1.93 -21.40
CA ALA A 349 -19.07 -2.64 -21.29
C ALA A 349 -20.25 -1.70 -21.01
N ALA A 350 -20.02 -0.58 -20.35
CA ALA A 350 -21.01 0.49 -20.11
C ALA A 350 -21.21 1.42 -21.30
N GLY A 351 -20.49 1.21 -22.41
CA GLY A 351 -20.62 2.00 -23.66
C GLY A 351 -19.70 3.22 -23.71
N GLU A 352 -18.77 3.38 -22.76
CA GLU A 352 -17.76 4.44 -22.81
C GLU A 352 -16.53 3.98 -23.58
N ALA A 353 -16.13 4.75 -24.60
CA ALA A 353 -14.88 4.50 -25.32
C ALA A 353 -13.68 4.98 -24.47
N VAL A 354 -13.17 4.12 -23.62
CA VAL A 354 -12.00 4.38 -22.78
C VAL A 354 -10.88 3.43 -23.20
N ALA A 355 -9.89 3.96 -23.92
CA ALA A 355 -8.73 3.19 -24.33
C ALA A 355 -7.44 3.96 -23.97
N TYR A 356 -6.79 3.55 -22.90
CA TYR A 356 -5.46 4.02 -22.54
C TYR A 356 -4.48 2.85 -22.65
N ALA A 357 -3.39 3.04 -23.38
CA ALA A 357 -2.38 2.01 -23.59
C ALA A 357 -1.41 1.88 -22.40
N SER A 358 -1.37 2.87 -21.52
CA SER A 358 -0.45 2.90 -20.39
C SER A 358 -0.95 3.76 -19.22
N PRO A 359 -0.43 3.54 -18.00
CA PRO A 359 -0.72 4.43 -16.87
C PRO A 359 -0.34 5.90 -17.13
N SER A 360 0.70 6.16 -17.93
CA SER A 360 1.10 7.52 -18.29
C SER A 360 0.05 8.24 -19.14
N GLU A 361 -0.69 7.54 -19.99
CA GLU A 361 -1.79 8.11 -20.78
C GLU A 361 -3.01 8.42 -19.88
N ILE A 362 -3.30 7.56 -18.90
CA ILE A 362 -4.33 7.83 -17.89
C ILE A 362 -3.93 9.07 -17.09
N PHE A 363 -2.66 9.18 -16.69
CA PHE A 363 -2.17 10.34 -15.97
C PHE A 363 -2.25 11.63 -16.80
N ALA A 364 -1.99 11.56 -18.12
CA ALA A 364 -2.18 12.69 -19.01
C ALA A 364 -3.66 13.13 -19.09
N ALA A 365 -4.62 12.22 -18.95
CA ALA A 365 -6.04 12.56 -18.80
C ALA A 365 -6.32 13.22 -17.44
N ILE A 366 -5.75 12.69 -16.35
CA ILE A 366 -5.83 13.31 -15.02
C ILE A 366 -5.32 14.75 -15.06
N ALA A 367 -4.13 14.98 -15.66
CA ALA A 367 -3.53 16.31 -15.77
C ALA A 367 -4.39 17.30 -16.58
N ARG A 368 -5.25 16.84 -17.49
CA ARG A 368 -6.22 17.66 -18.21
C ARG A 368 -7.49 17.95 -17.42
N GLU A 369 -7.99 16.97 -16.66
CA GLU A 369 -9.31 17.04 -16.03
C GLU A 369 -9.25 17.52 -14.57
N VAL A 370 -8.15 17.25 -13.86
CA VAL A 370 -7.98 17.58 -12.44
C VAL A 370 -7.04 18.77 -12.28
N THR A 371 -7.59 19.92 -11.93
CA THR A 371 -6.87 21.20 -11.90
C THR A 371 -5.56 21.17 -11.10
N ALA A 372 -5.54 20.47 -9.95
CA ALA A 372 -4.35 20.38 -9.09
C ALA A 372 -3.17 19.66 -9.76
N TYR A 373 -3.42 18.83 -10.79
CA TYR A 373 -2.41 18.04 -11.50
C TYR A 373 -1.99 18.67 -12.84
N GLN A 374 -2.56 19.81 -13.22
CA GLN A 374 -2.25 20.47 -14.47
C GLN A 374 -0.75 20.80 -14.58
N GLY A 375 -0.20 20.52 -15.75
CA GLY A 375 1.22 20.74 -16.05
C GLY A 375 2.17 19.63 -15.57
N LEU A 376 1.66 18.59 -14.90
CA LEU A 376 2.44 17.41 -14.54
C LEU A 376 2.34 16.33 -15.61
N ASP A 377 3.44 15.60 -15.79
CA ASP A 377 3.54 14.38 -16.57
C ASP A 377 4.54 13.42 -15.92
N TYR A 378 4.64 12.18 -16.40
CA TYR A 378 5.56 11.20 -15.86
C TYR A 378 7.04 11.61 -15.94
N GLY A 379 7.41 12.48 -16.86
CA GLY A 379 8.75 13.04 -16.99
C GLY A 379 9.04 14.05 -15.89
N SER A 380 8.15 15.01 -15.71
CA SER A 380 8.28 16.07 -14.70
C SER A 380 8.18 15.56 -13.25
N ILE A 381 7.41 14.49 -13.00
CA ILE A 381 7.35 13.84 -11.69
C ILE A 381 8.72 13.28 -11.30
N GLY A 382 9.48 12.70 -12.25
CA GLY A 382 10.81 12.18 -12.00
C GLY A 382 10.86 11.09 -10.92
N GLU A 383 12.04 10.86 -10.33
CA GLU A 383 12.23 9.85 -9.29
C GLU A 383 11.97 10.35 -7.86
N GLN A 384 12.01 11.67 -7.66
CA GLN A 384 11.81 12.31 -6.34
C GLN A 384 10.36 12.76 -6.13
N GLY A 385 9.53 12.67 -7.15
CA GLY A 385 8.18 13.19 -7.16
C GLY A 385 8.10 14.70 -7.39
N ALA A 386 6.93 15.19 -7.77
CA ALA A 386 6.62 16.60 -7.97
C ALA A 386 5.53 17.07 -7.01
N GLU A 387 5.64 18.29 -6.52
CA GLU A 387 4.60 18.89 -5.69
C GLU A 387 3.44 19.38 -6.54
N LEU A 388 2.23 19.18 -6.08
CA LEU A 388 1.05 19.80 -6.67
C LEU A 388 1.17 21.32 -6.52
N THR A 389 0.87 22.04 -7.59
CA THR A 389 0.80 23.49 -7.53
C THR A 389 -0.28 23.90 -6.54
N SER A 390 0.04 24.77 -5.59
CA SER A 390 -0.87 25.27 -4.56
C SER A 390 -1.97 26.13 -5.20
N GLY A 391 -2.99 25.47 -5.73
CA GLY A 391 -4.17 26.06 -6.38
C GLY A 391 -5.47 25.38 -5.98
N GLY A 392 -5.59 24.91 -4.72
CA GLY A 392 -6.82 24.29 -4.24
C GLY A 392 -6.82 24.14 -2.74
N GLY A 393 -7.71 24.89 -2.10
CA GLY A 393 -7.91 25.09 -0.70
C GLY A 393 -7.65 23.90 0.21
N GLY A 394 -6.77 24.11 1.17
CA GLY A 394 -6.71 23.30 2.36
C GLY A 394 -8.03 23.39 3.12
N ALA A 395 -8.66 22.26 3.31
CA ALA A 395 -9.55 22.05 4.44
C ALA A 395 -8.71 21.38 5.51
N SER A 396 -8.40 22.13 6.56
CA SER A 396 -7.81 21.69 7.82
C SER A 396 -8.71 20.68 8.51
#